data_0ecc6a2189e849be5dff1524bec6fbe5
#
_entry.id   0ecc6a2189e849be5dff1524bec6fbe5
#
_cell.length_a   1.000
_cell.length_b   1.000
_cell.length_c   1.000
_cell.angle_alpha   90.00
_cell.angle_beta   90.00
_cell.angle_gamma   90.00
#
_symmetry.space_group_name_H-M   'P 1'
#
loop_
_entity.id
_entity.type
_entity.pdbx_description
1 polymer ?
#
loop_
_entity_poly.entity_id
_entity_poly.type
_entity_poly.pdbx_seq_one_letter_code
_entity_poly.pdbx_strand_id
1 'polypeptide(L)'
;MDFENLHQILRSLYDEMMPLCSDMTDIAKGLAGLGALFYVALRVWQSLSRAEPIDVFPLLRPFAIGLAIMFFPTIVLGTLNSVMSPIVQGTHSMLETQTFDMNEYRAQKDKLEYEAMKRNPETAYLVSNEEFDKQLDELGWSPGDVVTMAGMYVERGMYSMKKSIRDFFRELLELLFQAAALVIDVLRTFFLIVLSILGPLCFAISVWDGFQSTLTQWFCRYIQIYLWLPVSDLFSTILAKIQVLMLQNDIEALQNDPNFSIEASHGVYIVFLIIGIIGYFTIPTVAGWIIQAGGGIGNYNRNVNTAGSLGGSIAGATAGNVAGRAGRLIKSGFKKI
;
A
#
# COMPACT_ATOMS: atom_id res chain seq x y z
N MET A 1 -14.48 10.82 -6.34
CA MET A 1 -14.74 9.36 -6.34
C MET A 1 -14.57 8.89 -4.92
N ASP A 2 -15.59 8.34 -4.30
CA ASP A 2 -15.50 7.83 -2.93
C ASP A 2 -14.81 6.48 -2.96
N PHE A 3 -13.53 6.44 -2.60
CA PHE A 3 -12.76 5.21 -2.47
C PHE A 3 -13.33 4.27 -1.39
N GLU A 4 -14.05 4.80 -0.39
CA GLU A 4 -14.78 4.00 0.61
C GLU A 4 -15.83 3.08 -0.01
N ASN A 5 -16.58 3.55 -1.01
CA ASN A 5 -17.53 2.73 -1.74
C ASN A 5 -16.86 1.54 -2.46
N LEU A 6 -15.63 1.73 -2.96
CA LEU A 6 -14.88 0.65 -3.60
C LEU A 6 -14.44 -0.44 -2.61
N HIS A 7 -14.04 -0.08 -1.40
CA HIS A 7 -13.71 -1.06 -0.35
C HIS A 7 -14.95 -1.88 0.06
N GLN A 8 -16.14 -1.26 0.10
CA GLN A 8 -17.39 -1.99 0.35
C GLN A 8 -17.74 -2.95 -0.80
N ILE A 9 -17.57 -2.50 -2.05
CA ILE A 9 -17.78 -3.34 -3.24
C ILE A 9 -16.83 -4.55 -3.23
N LEU A 10 -15.57 -4.38 -2.83
CA LEU A 10 -14.60 -5.48 -2.74
C LEU A 10 -14.97 -6.52 -1.67
N ARG A 11 -15.56 -6.07 -0.55
CA ARG A 11 -16.08 -6.97 0.48
C ARG A 11 -17.29 -7.75 -0.02
N SER A 12 -18.27 -7.06 -0.63
CA SER A 12 -19.45 -7.73 -1.20
C SER A 12 -19.07 -8.71 -2.32
N LEU A 13 -18.09 -8.36 -3.16
CA LEU A 13 -17.55 -9.24 -4.20
C LEU A 13 -16.99 -10.53 -3.60
N TYR A 14 -16.22 -10.43 -2.50
CA TYR A 14 -15.71 -11.62 -1.83
C TYR A 14 -16.85 -12.53 -1.38
N ASP A 15 -17.86 -11.99 -0.72
CA ASP A 15 -19.02 -12.75 -0.21
C ASP A 15 -19.86 -13.35 -1.34
N GLU A 16 -20.08 -12.63 -2.44
CA GLU A 16 -20.81 -13.10 -3.61
C GLU A 16 -20.07 -14.21 -4.39
N MET A 17 -18.73 -14.23 -4.33
CA MET A 17 -17.93 -15.26 -4.97
C MET A 17 -17.75 -16.54 -4.13
N MET A 18 -18.07 -16.50 -2.83
CA MET A 18 -17.93 -17.66 -1.93
C MET A 18 -18.80 -18.88 -2.31
N PRO A 19 -20.02 -18.75 -2.89
CA PRO A 19 -20.77 -19.91 -3.37
C PRO A 19 -20.01 -20.78 -4.39
N LEU A 20 -19.15 -20.19 -5.23
CA LEU A 20 -18.31 -20.93 -6.19
C LEU A 20 -17.31 -21.88 -5.49
N CYS A 21 -16.95 -21.58 -4.24
CA CYS A 21 -16.14 -22.49 -3.43
C CYS A 21 -16.89 -23.82 -3.16
N SER A 22 -18.20 -23.82 -3.04
CA SER A 22 -19.02 -25.03 -2.87
C SER A 22 -18.93 -25.96 -4.10
N ASP A 23 -18.99 -25.40 -5.30
CA ASP A 23 -18.89 -26.17 -6.55
C ASP A 23 -17.51 -26.86 -6.67
N MET A 24 -16.45 -26.14 -6.31
CA MET A 24 -15.09 -26.71 -6.28
C MET A 24 -14.91 -27.75 -5.17
N THR A 25 -15.65 -27.63 -4.08
CA THR A 25 -15.67 -28.62 -2.99
C THR A 25 -16.18 -29.99 -3.48
N ASP A 26 -17.17 -30.04 -4.34
CA ASP A 26 -17.71 -31.31 -4.85
C ASP A 26 -16.71 -32.01 -5.79
N ILE A 27 -16.03 -31.27 -6.63
CA ILE A 27 -14.92 -31.80 -7.45
C ILE A 27 -13.78 -32.31 -6.56
N ALA A 28 -13.42 -31.54 -5.52
CA ALA A 28 -12.36 -31.88 -4.59
C ALA A 28 -12.66 -33.16 -3.79
N LYS A 29 -13.92 -33.41 -3.40
CA LYS A 29 -14.36 -34.64 -2.73
C LYS A 29 -14.09 -35.86 -3.59
N GLY A 30 -14.39 -35.80 -4.90
CA GLY A 30 -14.13 -36.87 -5.83
C GLY A 30 -12.63 -37.18 -5.96
N LEU A 31 -11.82 -36.15 -6.12
CA LEU A 31 -10.36 -36.27 -6.22
C LEU A 31 -9.72 -36.77 -4.92
N ALA A 32 -10.18 -36.25 -3.78
CA ALA A 32 -9.70 -36.67 -2.46
C ALA A 32 -10.08 -38.13 -2.16
N GLY A 33 -11.31 -38.54 -2.53
CA GLY A 33 -11.76 -39.94 -2.38
C GLY A 33 -10.89 -40.92 -3.15
N LEU A 34 -10.59 -40.62 -4.43
CA LEU A 34 -9.65 -41.40 -5.22
C LEU A 34 -8.26 -41.43 -4.57
N GLY A 35 -7.74 -40.27 -4.17
CA GLY A 35 -6.44 -40.16 -3.49
C GLY A 35 -6.39 -40.97 -2.20
N ALA A 36 -7.47 -40.96 -1.39
CA ALA A 36 -7.59 -41.73 -0.17
C ALA A 36 -7.53 -43.24 -0.42
N LEU A 37 -8.21 -43.73 -1.46
CA LEU A 37 -8.17 -45.14 -1.84
C LEU A 37 -6.74 -45.58 -2.19
N PHE A 38 -6.06 -44.83 -3.05
CA PHE A 38 -4.67 -45.12 -3.41
C PHE A 38 -3.72 -45.03 -2.22
N TYR A 39 -3.86 -43.99 -1.39
CA TYR A 39 -3.05 -43.79 -0.21
C TYR A 39 -3.16 -44.98 0.78
N VAL A 40 -4.40 -45.35 1.12
CA VAL A 40 -4.69 -46.47 2.01
C VAL A 40 -4.18 -47.79 1.41
N ALA A 41 -4.47 -48.08 0.13
CA ALA A 41 -4.03 -49.27 -0.55
C ALA A 41 -2.51 -49.41 -0.55
N LEU A 42 -1.79 -48.37 -0.89
CA LEU A 42 -0.30 -48.37 -0.90
C LEU A 42 0.27 -48.56 0.51
N ARG A 43 -0.30 -47.91 1.54
CA ARG A 43 0.18 -48.07 2.93
C ARG A 43 -0.04 -49.46 3.48
N VAL A 44 -1.23 -50.02 3.27
CA VAL A 44 -1.54 -51.40 3.64
C VAL A 44 -0.63 -52.40 2.92
N TRP A 45 -0.46 -52.20 1.59
CA TRP A 45 0.47 -53.01 0.80
C TRP A 45 1.93 -52.97 1.34
N GLN A 46 2.40 -51.77 1.65
CA GLN A 46 3.78 -51.61 2.22
C GLN A 46 3.94 -52.32 3.55
N SER A 47 2.96 -52.23 4.48
CA SER A 47 2.99 -52.92 5.75
C SER A 47 2.96 -54.44 5.58
N LEU A 48 2.12 -54.95 4.69
CA LEU A 48 2.05 -56.38 4.38
C LEU A 48 3.36 -56.92 3.76
N SER A 49 3.93 -56.14 2.83
CA SER A 49 5.20 -56.58 2.17
C SER A 49 6.39 -56.58 3.11
N ARG A 50 6.35 -55.81 4.17
CA ARG A 50 7.40 -55.75 5.21
C ARG A 50 7.13 -56.67 6.39
N ALA A 51 6.00 -57.38 6.40
CA ALA A 51 5.50 -58.17 7.53
C ALA A 51 5.42 -57.35 8.85
N GLU A 52 5.13 -56.04 8.73
CA GLU A 52 4.95 -55.11 9.85
C GLU A 52 3.47 -54.97 10.22
N PRO A 53 3.14 -54.73 11.51
CA PRO A 53 1.76 -54.45 11.88
C PRO A 53 1.28 -53.14 11.20
N ILE A 54 -0.02 -53.15 10.81
CA ILE A 54 -0.62 -51.99 10.14
C ILE A 54 -0.78 -50.85 11.14
N ASP A 55 -0.07 -49.72 10.94
CA ASP A 55 -0.28 -48.51 11.72
C ASP A 55 -1.52 -47.75 11.20
N VAL A 56 -2.51 -47.62 12.08
CA VAL A 56 -3.82 -46.98 11.75
C VAL A 56 -3.70 -45.45 11.73
N PHE A 57 -2.79 -44.87 12.51
CA PHE A 57 -2.71 -43.39 12.61
C PHE A 57 -2.45 -42.68 11.28
N PRO A 58 -1.48 -43.11 10.44
CA PRO A 58 -1.31 -42.49 9.12
C PRO A 58 -2.54 -42.65 8.22
N LEU A 59 -3.33 -43.74 8.38
CA LEU A 59 -4.52 -44.00 7.57
C LEU A 59 -5.68 -43.04 7.89
N LEU A 60 -5.67 -42.40 9.07
CA LEU A 60 -6.69 -41.39 9.45
C LEU A 60 -6.50 -40.04 8.74
N ARG A 61 -5.32 -39.77 8.18
CA ARG A 61 -4.99 -38.51 7.53
C ARG A 61 -5.91 -38.18 6.35
N PRO A 62 -6.18 -39.08 5.37
CA PRO A 62 -7.11 -38.80 4.29
C PRO A 62 -8.53 -38.46 4.78
N PHE A 63 -8.98 -39.12 5.88
CA PHE A 63 -10.29 -38.84 6.46
C PHE A 63 -10.35 -37.45 7.07
N ALA A 64 -9.32 -37.02 7.79
CA ALA A 64 -9.26 -35.67 8.36
C ALA A 64 -9.26 -34.60 7.26
N ILE A 65 -8.50 -34.81 6.17
CA ILE A 65 -8.48 -33.90 5.03
C ILE A 65 -9.83 -33.91 4.31
N GLY A 66 -10.47 -35.09 4.12
CA GLY A 66 -11.81 -35.21 3.52
C GLY A 66 -12.88 -34.46 4.32
N LEU A 67 -12.81 -34.51 5.66
CA LEU A 67 -13.71 -33.76 6.54
C LEU A 67 -13.43 -32.24 6.42
N ALA A 68 -12.17 -31.82 6.35
CA ALA A 68 -11.82 -30.43 6.12
C ALA A 68 -12.31 -29.92 4.76
N ILE A 69 -12.29 -30.75 3.69
CA ILE A 69 -12.85 -30.41 2.38
C ILE A 69 -14.38 -30.30 2.47
N MET A 70 -15.05 -31.20 3.18
CA MET A 70 -16.51 -31.19 3.31
C MET A 70 -17.02 -29.89 3.94
N PHE A 71 -16.32 -29.38 4.94
CA PHE A 71 -16.68 -28.18 5.68
C PHE A 71 -15.73 -26.99 5.37
N PHE A 72 -15.14 -26.97 4.17
CA PHE A 72 -14.09 -26.01 3.83
C PHE A 72 -14.52 -24.56 4.01
N PRO A 73 -15.67 -24.08 3.50
CA PRO A 73 -16.07 -22.68 3.65
C PRO A 73 -16.29 -22.29 5.12
N THR A 74 -16.91 -23.18 5.91
CA THR A 74 -17.33 -22.87 7.28
C THR A 74 -16.20 -23.11 8.29
N ILE A 75 -15.52 -24.24 8.23
CA ILE A 75 -14.47 -24.58 9.20
C ILE A 75 -13.13 -23.92 8.79
N VAL A 76 -12.65 -24.17 7.58
CA VAL A 76 -11.32 -23.72 7.20
C VAL A 76 -11.28 -22.20 7.00
N LEU A 77 -12.11 -21.68 6.10
CA LEU A 77 -12.15 -20.23 5.84
C LEU A 77 -12.73 -19.45 7.01
N GLY A 78 -13.81 -19.94 7.62
CA GLY A 78 -14.43 -19.30 8.77
C GLY A 78 -13.48 -19.16 9.96
N THR A 79 -12.69 -20.20 10.28
CA THR A 79 -11.70 -20.17 11.36
C THR A 79 -10.56 -19.20 11.00
N LEU A 80 -10.01 -19.24 9.77
CA LEU A 80 -8.97 -18.35 9.34
C LEU A 80 -9.42 -16.88 9.42
N ASN A 81 -10.59 -16.57 8.90
CA ASN A 81 -11.12 -15.22 8.91
C ASN A 81 -11.38 -14.72 10.35
N SER A 82 -11.93 -15.59 11.22
CA SER A 82 -12.19 -15.25 12.63
C SER A 82 -10.89 -14.96 13.42
N VAL A 83 -9.83 -15.72 13.17
CA VAL A 83 -8.53 -15.50 13.81
C VAL A 83 -7.83 -14.26 13.29
N MET A 84 -7.98 -13.95 12.01
CA MET A 84 -7.29 -12.83 11.37
C MET A 84 -8.05 -11.50 11.48
N SER A 85 -9.37 -11.53 11.63
CA SER A 85 -10.21 -10.32 11.71
C SER A 85 -9.81 -9.33 12.81
N PRO A 86 -9.49 -9.74 14.06
CA PRO A 86 -9.06 -8.82 15.11
C PRO A 86 -7.76 -8.07 14.75
N ILE A 87 -6.86 -8.69 13.99
CA ILE A 87 -5.61 -8.07 13.55
C ILE A 87 -5.94 -6.92 12.58
N VAL A 88 -6.83 -7.19 11.61
CA VAL A 88 -7.28 -6.17 10.64
C VAL A 88 -7.99 -5.01 11.35
N GLN A 89 -8.92 -5.30 12.28
CA GLN A 89 -9.63 -4.27 13.02
C GLN A 89 -8.67 -3.42 13.88
N GLY A 90 -7.71 -4.06 14.55
CA GLY A 90 -6.72 -3.37 15.37
C GLY A 90 -5.83 -2.42 14.55
N THR A 91 -5.34 -2.86 13.41
CA THR A 91 -4.51 -2.01 12.53
C THR A 91 -5.31 -0.87 11.89
N HIS A 92 -6.56 -1.14 11.52
CA HIS A 92 -7.44 -0.12 10.95
C HIS A 92 -7.76 1.00 11.96
N SER A 93 -8.07 0.66 13.21
CA SER A 93 -8.32 1.65 14.25
C SER A 93 -7.08 2.52 14.57
N MET A 94 -5.87 1.94 14.47
CA MET A 94 -4.62 2.72 14.58
C MET A 94 -4.48 3.72 13.44
N LEU A 95 -4.81 3.32 12.22
CA LEU A 95 -4.77 4.20 11.04
C LEU A 95 -5.78 5.35 11.18
N GLU A 96 -7.03 5.07 11.54
CA GLU A 96 -8.08 6.07 11.72
C GLU A 96 -7.66 7.14 12.73
N THR A 97 -7.11 6.73 13.88
CA THR A 97 -6.65 7.65 14.91
C THR A 97 -5.56 8.59 14.39
N GLN A 98 -4.54 8.07 13.71
CA GLN A 98 -3.44 8.89 13.20
C GLN A 98 -3.86 9.79 12.03
N THR A 99 -4.81 9.35 11.22
CA THR A 99 -5.36 10.15 10.12
C THR A 99 -6.18 11.32 10.66
N PHE A 100 -6.94 11.11 11.74
CA PHE A 100 -7.68 12.18 12.41
C PHE A 100 -6.72 13.24 12.96
N ASP A 101 -5.70 12.83 13.72
CA ASP A 101 -4.67 13.71 14.26
C ASP A 101 -3.99 14.53 13.15
N MET A 102 -3.61 13.89 12.05
CA MET A 102 -2.98 14.56 10.91
C MET A 102 -3.86 15.68 10.32
N ASN A 103 -5.15 15.41 10.13
CA ASN A 103 -6.09 16.40 9.59
C ASN A 103 -6.29 17.59 10.52
N GLU A 104 -6.34 17.35 11.84
CA GLU A 104 -6.44 18.41 12.84
C GLU A 104 -5.20 19.32 12.84
N TYR A 105 -4.00 18.73 12.90
CA TYR A 105 -2.74 19.49 12.84
C TYR A 105 -2.56 20.25 11.50
N ARG A 106 -3.01 19.68 10.39
CA ARG A 106 -3.00 20.36 9.09
C ARG A 106 -3.87 21.62 9.13
N ALA A 107 -5.10 21.51 9.61
CA ALA A 107 -6.00 22.65 9.72
C ALA A 107 -5.45 23.74 10.65
N GLN A 108 -4.83 23.36 11.76
CA GLN A 108 -4.17 24.27 12.68
C GLN A 108 -2.98 25.00 12.02
N LYS A 109 -2.13 24.28 11.30
CA LYS A 109 -1.00 24.86 10.55
C LYS A 109 -1.48 25.86 9.50
N ASP A 110 -2.44 25.49 8.67
CA ASP A 110 -2.96 26.34 7.60
C ASP A 110 -3.53 27.66 8.15
N LYS A 111 -4.19 27.58 9.32
CA LYS A 111 -4.69 28.77 10.02
C LYS A 111 -3.55 29.66 10.53
N LEU A 112 -2.54 29.08 11.17
CA LEU A 112 -1.39 29.83 11.69
C LEU A 112 -0.56 30.44 10.57
N GLU A 113 -0.39 29.75 9.46
CA GLU A 113 0.26 30.24 8.25
C GLU A 113 -0.44 31.48 7.70
N TYR A 114 -1.78 31.39 7.54
CA TYR A 114 -2.57 32.53 7.10
C TYR A 114 -2.45 33.72 8.06
N GLU A 115 -2.51 33.49 9.38
CA GLU A 115 -2.38 34.54 10.38
C GLU A 115 -0.96 35.15 10.39
N ALA A 116 0.08 34.34 10.24
CA ALA A 116 1.47 34.80 10.16
C ALA A 116 1.68 35.70 8.92
N MET A 117 1.21 35.27 7.77
CA MET A 117 1.30 36.05 6.52
C MET A 117 0.48 37.36 6.60
N LYS A 118 -0.67 37.36 7.29
CA LYS A 118 -1.50 38.57 7.49
C LYS A 118 -0.84 39.58 8.42
N ARG A 119 -0.03 39.12 9.40
CA ARG A 119 0.71 40.00 10.34
C ARG A 119 1.92 40.67 9.70
N ASN A 120 2.54 40.06 8.71
CA ASN A 120 3.71 40.60 8.05
C ASN A 120 3.27 41.57 6.94
N PRO A 121 3.62 42.89 7.02
CA PRO A 121 3.22 43.86 6.00
C PRO A 121 3.69 43.52 4.59
N GLU A 122 4.83 42.79 4.46
CA GLU A 122 5.40 42.41 3.17
C GLU A 122 4.64 41.28 2.49
N THR A 123 3.81 40.50 3.23
CA THR A 123 3.07 39.37 2.71
C THR A 123 1.57 39.47 2.89
N ALA A 124 1.09 40.42 3.71
CA ALA A 124 -0.31 40.58 4.05
C ALA A 124 -1.18 40.83 2.81
N TYR A 125 -0.72 41.64 1.85
CA TYR A 125 -1.43 41.94 0.62
C TYR A 125 -1.54 40.73 -0.35
N LEU A 126 -0.69 39.71 -0.17
CA LEU A 126 -0.73 38.49 -0.97
C LEU A 126 -1.92 37.60 -0.60
N VAL A 127 -2.34 37.61 0.69
CA VAL A 127 -3.33 36.68 1.26
C VAL A 127 -4.64 37.34 1.67
N SER A 128 -4.63 38.65 1.98
CA SER A 128 -5.79 39.44 2.41
C SER A 128 -6.20 40.47 1.38
N ASN A 129 -7.50 40.49 1.03
CA ASN A 129 -8.05 41.54 0.14
C ASN A 129 -8.05 42.90 0.84
N GLU A 130 -8.41 42.92 2.13
CA GLU A 130 -8.45 44.14 2.92
C GLU A 130 -7.08 44.85 3.01
N GLU A 131 -6.03 44.09 3.26
CA GLU A 131 -4.67 44.65 3.32
C GLU A 131 -4.15 45.04 1.93
N PHE A 132 -4.55 44.34 0.88
CA PHE A 132 -4.23 44.67 -0.48
C PHE A 132 -4.86 46.01 -0.89
N ASP A 133 -6.18 46.16 -0.64
CA ASP A 133 -6.89 47.39 -0.97
C ASP A 133 -6.38 48.57 -0.15
N LYS A 134 -6.07 48.37 1.15
CA LYS A 134 -5.47 49.38 2.01
C LYS A 134 -4.11 49.85 1.52
N GLN A 135 -3.22 48.95 1.12
CA GLN A 135 -1.91 49.32 0.57
C GLN A 135 -2.05 50.03 -0.80
N LEU A 136 -3.06 49.69 -1.60
CA LEU A 136 -3.35 50.38 -2.83
C LEU A 136 -3.84 51.82 -2.57
N ASP A 137 -4.68 52.00 -1.56
CA ASP A 137 -5.20 53.33 -1.19
C ASP A 137 -4.14 54.27 -0.60
N GLU A 138 -3.10 53.68 0.05
CA GLU A 138 -1.95 54.44 0.57
C GLU A 138 -0.97 54.90 -0.53
N LEU A 139 -1.02 54.32 -1.74
CA LEU A 139 -0.21 54.70 -2.89
C LEU A 139 -0.89 55.89 -3.62
N GLY A 140 -0.08 56.88 -4.01
CA GLY A 140 -0.53 58.01 -4.77
C GLY A 140 -0.62 57.73 -6.29
N TRP A 141 -0.76 58.78 -7.09
CA TRP A 141 -0.81 58.71 -8.56
C TRP A 141 0.51 59.17 -9.21
N SER A 142 1.65 59.05 -8.51
CA SER A 142 2.94 59.33 -9.10
C SER A 142 3.35 58.22 -10.09
N PRO A 143 4.18 58.47 -11.10
CA PRO A 143 4.64 57.42 -12.00
C PRO A 143 5.33 56.24 -11.28
N GLY A 144 5.96 56.51 -10.13
CA GLY A 144 6.55 55.48 -9.27
C GLY A 144 5.50 54.62 -8.58
N ASP A 145 4.40 55.25 -8.09
CA ASP A 145 3.32 54.54 -7.39
C ASP A 145 2.57 53.61 -8.35
N VAL A 146 2.35 54.02 -9.59
CA VAL A 146 1.73 53.20 -10.63
C VAL A 146 2.56 51.96 -10.95
N VAL A 147 3.88 52.08 -10.97
CA VAL A 147 4.78 50.92 -11.15
C VAL A 147 4.71 49.99 -9.94
N THR A 148 4.67 50.54 -8.72
CA THR A 148 4.49 49.75 -7.48
C THR A 148 3.18 49.00 -7.44
N MET A 149 2.05 49.69 -7.78
CA MET A 149 0.72 49.06 -7.92
C MET A 149 0.75 47.90 -8.92
N ALA A 150 1.33 48.10 -10.11
CA ALA A 150 1.46 47.05 -11.11
C ALA A 150 2.32 45.85 -10.57
N GLY A 151 3.38 46.16 -9.84
CA GLY A 151 4.23 45.14 -9.17
C GLY A 151 3.42 44.31 -8.19
N MET A 152 2.63 44.93 -7.32
CA MET A 152 1.78 44.24 -6.32
C MET A 152 0.75 43.30 -6.98
N TYR A 153 0.09 43.75 -8.06
CA TYR A 153 -0.82 42.88 -8.82
C TYR A 153 -0.09 41.67 -9.43
N VAL A 154 1.09 41.86 -9.99
CA VAL A 154 1.90 40.80 -10.58
C VAL A 154 2.38 39.83 -9.50
N GLU A 155 2.89 40.30 -8.36
CA GLU A 155 3.36 39.48 -7.25
C GLU A 155 2.22 38.66 -6.65
N ARG A 156 1.04 39.27 -6.43
CA ARG A 156 -0.14 38.56 -5.95
C ARG A 156 -0.61 37.51 -6.95
N GLY A 157 -0.60 37.83 -8.25
CA GLY A 157 -0.93 36.89 -9.31
C GLY A 157 0.06 35.72 -9.36
N MET A 158 1.36 35.99 -9.24
CA MET A 158 2.41 34.96 -9.17
C MET A 158 2.28 34.09 -7.92
N TYR A 159 2.02 34.67 -6.76
CA TYR A 159 1.78 33.93 -5.52
C TYR A 159 0.55 33.01 -5.65
N SER A 160 -0.57 33.54 -6.13
CA SER A 160 -1.78 32.76 -6.37
C SER A 160 -1.54 31.59 -7.35
N MET A 161 -0.82 31.84 -8.43
CA MET A 161 -0.48 30.82 -9.42
C MET A 161 0.47 29.75 -8.82
N LYS A 162 1.51 30.14 -8.10
CA LYS A 162 2.42 29.20 -7.41
C LYS A 162 1.65 28.35 -6.41
N LYS A 163 0.74 28.96 -5.63
CA LYS A 163 -0.12 28.26 -4.68
C LYS A 163 -1.01 27.25 -5.39
N SER A 164 -1.71 27.65 -6.45
CA SER A 164 -2.59 26.75 -7.22
C SER A 164 -1.85 25.58 -7.85
N ILE A 165 -0.66 25.81 -8.40
CA ILE A 165 0.17 24.72 -8.96
C ILE A 165 0.60 23.76 -7.86
N ARG A 166 1.05 24.26 -6.71
CA ARG A 166 1.45 23.43 -5.58
C ARG A 166 0.30 22.59 -5.04
N ASP A 167 -0.88 23.21 -4.86
CA ASP A 167 -2.07 22.53 -4.38
C ASP A 167 -2.53 21.46 -5.37
N PHE A 168 -2.48 21.72 -6.67
CA PHE A 168 -2.77 20.74 -7.72
C PHE A 168 -1.83 19.53 -7.66
N PHE A 169 -0.51 19.74 -7.52
CA PHE A 169 0.44 18.64 -7.40
C PHE A 169 0.21 17.84 -6.11
N ARG A 170 -0.12 18.51 -5.01
CA ARG A 170 -0.44 17.84 -3.75
C ARG A 170 -1.68 16.97 -3.89
N GLU A 171 -2.78 17.50 -4.42
CA GLU A 171 -4.03 16.77 -4.65
C GLU A 171 -3.82 15.57 -5.59
N LEU A 172 -3.05 15.77 -6.67
CA LEU A 172 -2.70 14.68 -7.59
C LEU A 172 -1.93 13.57 -6.90
N LEU A 173 -0.93 13.90 -6.07
CA LEU A 173 -0.14 12.90 -5.35
C LEU A 173 -0.95 12.22 -4.24
N GLU A 174 -1.84 12.92 -3.54
CA GLU A 174 -2.77 12.34 -2.57
C GLU A 174 -3.72 11.34 -3.26
N LEU A 175 -4.24 11.68 -4.44
CA LEU A 175 -5.05 10.77 -5.24
C LEU A 175 -4.26 9.54 -5.70
N LEU A 176 -3.00 9.70 -6.13
CA LEU A 176 -2.14 8.58 -6.51
C LEU A 176 -1.78 7.70 -5.30
N PHE A 177 -1.60 8.29 -4.13
CA PHE A 177 -1.36 7.56 -2.88
C PHE A 177 -2.58 6.69 -2.51
N GLN A 178 -3.79 7.25 -2.56
CA GLN A 178 -5.04 6.51 -2.34
C GLN A 178 -5.25 5.44 -3.40
N ALA A 179 -4.92 5.72 -4.66
CA ALA A 179 -4.99 4.73 -5.73
C ALA A 179 -4.02 3.57 -5.51
N ALA A 180 -2.80 3.83 -5.01
CA ALA A 180 -1.83 2.78 -4.69
C ALA A 180 -2.35 1.85 -3.58
N ALA A 181 -2.96 2.42 -2.53
CA ALA A 181 -3.61 1.65 -1.46
C ALA A 181 -4.74 0.76 -2.01
N LEU A 182 -5.61 1.34 -2.85
CA LEU A 182 -6.71 0.62 -3.47
C LEU A 182 -6.23 -0.53 -4.38
N VAL A 183 -5.17 -0.33 -5.16
CA VAL A 183 -4.58 -1.40 -5.99
C VAL A 183 -4.17 -2.60 -5.15
N ILE A 184 -3.54 -2.37 -3.99
CA ILE A 184 -3.15 -3.46 -3.08
C ILE A 184 -4.39 -4.19 -2.53
N ASP A 185 -5.45 -3.46 -2.16
CA ASP A 185 -6.67 -4.08 -1.64
C ASP A 185 -7.44 -4.89 -2.71
N VAL A 186 -7.52 -4.37 -3.94
CA VAL A 186 -8.09 -5.09 -5.09
C VAL A 186 -7.32 -6.38 -5.37
N LEU A 187 -5.99 -6.31 -5.46
CA LEU A 187 -5.16 -7.49 -5.71
C LEU A 187 -5.26 -8.50 -4.56
N ARG A 188 -5.28 -8.03 -3.32
CA ARG A 188 -5.50 -8.88 -2.14
C ARG A 188 -6.81 -9.64 -2.23
N THR A 189 -7.91 -8.91 -2.48
CA THR A 189 -9.26 -9.50 -2.58
C THR A 189 -9.33 -10.52 -3.70
N PHE A 190 -8.79 -10.20 -4.88
CA PHE A 190 -8.70 -11.14 -5.98
C PHE A 190 -7.95 -12.42 -5.62
N PHE A 191 -6.77 -12.31 -5.02
CA PHE A 191 -5.99 -13.48 -4.62
C PHE A 191 -6.66 -14.30 -3.52
N LEU A 192 -7.33 -13.66 -2.54
CA LEU A 192 -8.09 -14.37 -1.51
C LEU A 192 -9.27 -15.15 -2.12
N ILE A 193 -10.01 -14.55 -3.06
CA ILE A 193 -11.09 -15.24 -3.77
C ILE A 193 -10.55 -16.48 -4.51
N VAL A 194 -9.49 -16.33 -5.29
CA VAL A 194 -8.88 -17.44 -6.02
C VAL A 194 -8.40 -18.55 -5.07
N LEU A 195 -7.74 -18.20 -3.98
CA LEU A 195 -7.27 -19.18 -2.99
C LEU A 195 -8.42 -19.85 -2.25
N SER A 196 -9.50 -19.12 -1.99
CA SER A 196 -10.69 -19.68 -1.34
C SER A 196 -11.41 -20.67 -2.25
N ILE A 197 -11.61 -20.32 -3.54
CA ILE A 197 -12.29 -21.19 -4.51
C ILE A 197 -11.45 -22.44 -4.81
N LEU A 198 -10.14 -22.29 -5.01
CA LEU A 198 -9.22 -23.41 -5.31
C LEU A 198 -8.70 -24.13 -4.08
N GLY A 199 -9.00 -23.64 -2.88
CA GLY A 199 -8.56 -24.24 -1.62
C GLY A 199 -8.94 -25.72 -1.48
N PRO A 200 -10.20 -26.12 -1.67
CA PRO A 200 -10.61 -27.52 -1.59
C PRO A 200 -9.79 -28.44 -2.50
N LEU A 201 -9.45 -27.96 -3.71
CA LEU A 201 -8.61 -28.73 -4.64
C LEU A 201 -7.18 -28.90 -4.13
N CYS A 202 -6.59 -27.87 -3.52
CA CYS A 202 -5.27 -27.97 -2.89
C CYS A 202 -5.25 -28.99 -1.74
N PHE A 203 -6.34 -29.02 -0.96
CA PHE A 203 -6.53 -30.03 0.09
C PHE A 203 -6.65 -31.43 -0.50
N ALA A 204 -7.43 -31.62 -1.55
CA ALA A 204 -7.58 -32.90 -2.23
C ALA A 204 -6.26 -33.45 -2.79
N ILE A 205 -5.46 -32.58 -3.43
CA ILE A 205 -4.13 -32.94 -3.94
C ILE A 205 -3.18 -33.32 -2.79
N SER A 206 -3.28 -32.69 -1.62
CA SER A 206 -2.42 -32.97 -0.48
C SER A 206 -2.61 -34.36 0.12
N VAL A 207 -3.69 -35.07 -0.22
CA VAL A 207 -3.93 -36.48 0.18
C VAL A 207 -2.91 -37.41 -0.46
N TRP A 208 -2.44 -37.11 -1.67
CA TRP A 208 -1.51 -37.94 -2.41
C TRP A 208 -0.11 -37.88 -1.81
N ASP A 209 0.59 -39.04 -1.78
CA ASP A 209 1.98 -39.09 -1.32
C ASP A 209 2.87 -38.21 -2.22
N GLY A 210 3.73 -37.43 -1.59
CA GLY A 210 4.62 -36.47 -2.24
C GLY A 210 4.04 -35.05 -2.37
N PHE A 211 2.71 -34.86 -2.28
CA PHE A 211 2.05 -33.56 -2.37
C PHE A 211 1.61 -32.99 -1.02
N GLN A 212 2.08 -33.55 0.08
CA GLN A 212 1.66 -33.19 1.44
C GLN A 212 1.98 -31.74 1.81
N SER A 213 3.05 -31.17 1.24
CA SER A 213 3.46 -29.78 1.46
C SER A 213 2.50 -28.76 0.84
N THR A 214 1.65 -29.18 -0.13
CA THR A 214 0.68 -28.30 -0.80
C THR A 214 -0.28 -27.66 0.20
N LEU A 215 -0.73 -28.42 1.20
CA LEU A 215 -1.60 -27.93 2.26
C LEU A 215 -0.94 -26.80 3.07
N THR A 216 0.27 -27.03 3.56
CA THR A 216 1.02 -26.03 4.33
C THR A 216 1.31 -24.79 3.50
N GLN A 217 1.69 -24.97 2.23
CA GLN A 217 1.94 -23.85 1.31
C GLN A 217 0.67 -23.02 1.05
N TRP A 218 -0.47 -23.69 0.95
CA TRP A 218 -1.74 -23.00 0.77
C TRP A 218 -2.08 -22.12 2.00
N PHE A 219 -1.96 -22.67 3.23
CA PHE A 219 -2.15 -21.92 4.47
C PHE A 219 -1.22 -20.72 4.56
N CYS A 220 0.09 -20.94 4.31
CA CYS A 220 1.06 -19.85 4.34
C CYS A 220 0.72 -18.73 3.35
N ARG A 221 0.29 -19.08 2.12
CA ARG A 221 -0.09 -18.09 1.11
C ARG A 221 -1.36 -17.35 1.48
N TYR A 222 -2.37 -18.06 1.99
CA TYR A 222 -3.63 -17.45 2.41
C TYR A 222 -3.39 -16.42 3.51
N ILE A 223 -2.66 -16.79 4.56
CA ILE A 223 -2.32 -15.90 5.67
C ILE A 223 -1.45 -14.73 5.19
N GLN A 224 -0.45 -15.00 4.33
CA GLN A 224 0.40 -13.94 3.77
C GLN A 224 -0.41 -12.87 3.04
N ILE A 225 -1.34 -13.28 2.17
CA ILE A 225 -2.17 -12.34 1.41
C ILE A 225 -3.17 -11.64 2.32
N TYR A 226 -3.71 -12.35 3.32
CA TYR A 226 -4.58 -11.75 4.31
C TYR A 226 -3.91 -10.61 5.07
N LEU A 227 -2.62 -10.77 5.40
CA LEU A 227 -1.80 -9.77 6.11
C LEU A 227 -1.45 -8.53 5.26
N TRP A 228 -1.73 -8.52 3.96
CA TRP A 228 -1.45 -7.32 3.15
C TRP A 228 -2.22 -6.10 3.68
N LEU A 229 -3.47 -6.25 4.09
CA LEU A 229 -4.26 -5.15 4.62
C LEU A 229 -3.72 -4.63 5.97
N PRO A 230 -3.48 -5.47 6.99
CA PRO A 230 -2.82 -5.01 8.22
C PRO A 230 -1.46 -4.32 7.99
N VAL A 231 -0.64 -4.84 7.08
CA VAL A 231 0.66 -4.23 6.76
C VAL A 231 0.47 -2.89 6.05
N SER A 232 -0.53 -2.77 5.17
CA SER A 232 -0.93 -1.53 4.51
C SER A 232 -1.36 -0.47 5.54
N ASP A 233 -2.24 -0.85 6.46
CA ASP A 233 -2.73 0.04 7.52
C ASP A 233 -1.60 0.53 8.43
N LEU A 234 -0.69 -0.38 8.84
CA LEU A 234 0.48 -0.01 9.65
C LEU A 234 1.42 0.91 8.87
N PHE A 235 1.66 0.65 7.59
CA PHE A 235 2.49 1.51 6.76
C PHE A 235 1.89 2.92 6.65
N SER A 236 0.59 3.03 6.39
CA SER A 236 -0.13 4.31 6.36
C SER A 236 -0.11 5.02 7.70
N THR A 237 -0.27 4.27 8.81
CA THR A 237 -0.18 4.79 10.18
C THR A 237 1.20 5.42 10.45
N ILE A 238 2.27 4.76 10.04
CA ILE A 238 3.65 5.27 10.19
C ILE A 238 3.82 6.56 9.38
N LEU A 239 3.36 6.58 8.14
CA LEU A 239 3.44 7.78 7.29
C LEU A 239 2.63 8.94 7.86
N ALA A 240 1.40 8.68 8.31
CA ALA A 240 0.56 9.69 8.97
C ALA A 240 1.24 10.24 10.23
N LYS A 241 1.86 9.38 11.05
CA LYS A 241 2.61 9.82 12.25
C LYS A 241 3.80 10.69 11.92
N ILE A 242 4.56 10.35 10.88
CA ILE A 242 5.68 11.20 10.42
C ILE A 242 5.15 12.57 9.98
N GLN A 243 4.04 12.61 9.24
CA GLN A 243 3.42 13.86 8.81
C GLN A 243 2.92 14.69 10.00
N VAL A 244 2.31 14.08 11.03
CA VAL A 244 1.92 14.76 12.28
C VAL A 244 3.13 15.39 12.95
N LEU A 245 4.25 14.67 13.10
CA LEU A 245 5.46 15.21 13.71
C LEU A 245 6.04 16.38 12.92
N MET A 246 5.98 16.34 11.60
CA MET A 246 6.39 17.44 10.73
C MET A 246 5.49 18.66 10.90
N LEU A 247 4.17 18.47 10.94
CA LEU A 247 3.20 19.53 11.15
C LEU A 247 3.37 20.19 12.52
N GLN A 248 3.62 19.39 13.57
CA GLN A 248 3.92 19.91 14.91
C GLN A 248 5.16 20.80 14.93
N ASN A 249 6.24 20.34 14.25
CA ASN A 249 7.47 21.12 14.15
C ASN A 249 7.26 22.44 13.36
N ASP A 250 6.45 22.40 12.29
CA ASP A 250 6.11 23.59 11.50
C ASP A 250 5.28 24.59 12.33
N ILE A 251 4.31 24.09 13.11
CA ILE A 251 3.48 24.90 14.01
C ILE A 251 4.37 25.59 15.06
N GLU A 252 5.29 24.86 15.68
CA GLU A 252 6.23 25.41 16.66
C GLU A 252 7.15 26.46 16.05
N ALA A 253 7.66 26.22 14.84
CA ALA A 253 8.49 27.17 14.12
C ALA A 253 7.71 28.45 13.77
N LEU A 254 6.46 28.36 13.32
CA LEU A 254 5.58 29.50 13.02
C LEU A 254 5.21 30.33 14.27
N GLN A 255 5.10 29.68 15.43
CA GLN A 255 4.82 30.38 16.71
C GLN A 255 6.04 31.16 17.19
N ASN A 256 7.25 30.64 16.95
CA ASN A 256 8.49 31.24 17.41
C ASN A 256 9.01 32.30 16.44
N ASP A 257 8.82 32.11 15.11
CA ASP A 257 9.26 33.06 14.07
C ASP A 257 8.15 33.24 13.01
N PRO A 258 7.40 34.35 13.04
CA PRO A 258 6.37 34.65 12.05
C PRO A 258 6.89 34.79 10.61
N ASN A 259 8.21 34.99 10.42
CA ASN A 259 8.86 35.08 9.10
C ASN A 259 9.39 33.74 8.63
N PHE A 260 9.13 32.65 9.36
CA PHE A 260 9.54 31.30 8.97
C PHE A 260 9.05 30.94 7.57
N SER A 261 9.98 30.59 6.69
CA SER A 261 9.67 30.20 5.32
C SER A 261 9.12 28.79 5.25
N ILE A 262 7.82 28.65 5.02
CA ILE A 262 7.10 27.37 4.94
C ILE A 262 7.33 26.64 3.62
N GLU A 263 7.94 27.29 2.61
CA GLU A 263 8.17 26.69 1.28
C GLU A 263 8.96 25.37 1.35
N ALA A 264 9.93 25.27 2.28
CA ALA A 264 10.72 24.05 2.46
C ALA A 264 9.88 22.88 3.00
N SER A 265 8.95 23.13 3.92
CA SER A 265 8.07 22.12 4.51
C SER A 265 7.11 21.50 3.48
N HIS A 266 6.57 22.32 2.57
CA HIS A 266 5.72 21.81 1.50
C HIS A 266 6.43 20.83 0.57
N GLY A 267 7.71 21.07 0.25
CA GLY A 267 8.52 20.17 -0.55
C GLY A 267 8.73 18.80 0.11
N VAL A 268 8.97 18.80 1.41
CA VAL A 268 9.16 17.56 2.19
C VAL A 268 7.88 16.73 2.23
N TYR A 269 6.71 17.35 2.38
CA TYR A 269 5.42 16.64 2.32
C TYR A 269 5.21 15.91 1.00
N ILE A 270 5.51 16.55 -0.13
CA ILE A 270 5.43 15.95 -1.47
C ILE A 270 6.37 14.72 -1.58
N VAL A 271 7.58 14.83 -1.06
CA VAL A 271 8.53 13.70 -1.04
C VAL A 271 7.98 12.53 -0.23
N PHE A 272 7.33 12.77 0.92
CA PHE A 272 6.72 11.71 1.70
C PHE A 272 5.55 11.03 1.00
N LEU A 273 4.74 11.76 0.23
CA LEU A 273 3.69 11.15 -0.61
C LEU A 273 4.29 10.22 -1.67
N ILE A 274 5.39 10.64 -2.32
CA ILE A 274 6.09 9.81 -3.31
C ILE A 274 6.66 8.55 -2.64
N ILE A 275 7.30 8.69 -1.48
CA ILE A 275 7.81 7.54 -0.69
C ILE A 275 6.66 6.61 -0.33
N GLY A 276 5.52 7.16 0.06
CA GLY A 276 4.30 6.39 0.38
C GLY A 276 3.81 5.59 -0.81
N ILE A 277 3.68 6.20 -1.99
CA ILE A 277 3.26 5.51 -3.22
C ILE A 277 4.20 4.35 -3.54
N ILE A 278 5.52 4.57 -3.49
CA ILE A 278 6.51 3.52 -3.76
C ILE A 278 6.45 2.43 -2.68
N GLY A 279 6.27 2.83 -1.42
CA GLY A 279 6.21 1.93 -0.27
C GLY A 279 5.05 0.95 -0.33
N TYR A 280 3.89 1.34 -0.86
CA TYR A 280 2.76 0.43 -1.05
C TYR A 280 3.12 -0.80 -1.87
N PHE A 281 3.95 -0.68 -2.89
CA PHE A 281 4.39 -1.82 -3.71
C PHE A 281 5.32 -2.79 -2.97
N THR A 282 5.83 -2.41 -1.80
CA THR A 282 6.65 -3.30 -0.95
C THR A 282 5.83 -4.15 0.02
N ILE A 283 4.55 -3.81 0.24
CA ILE A 283 3.64 -4.49 1.18
C ILE A 283 3.59 -6.01 0.99
N PRO A 284 3.42 -6.56 -0.24
CA PRO A 284 3.43 -8.00 -0.44
C PRO A 284 4.71 -8.67 0.01
N THR A 285 5.84 -8.00 -0.14
CA THR A 285 7.16 -8.49 0.28
C THR A 285 7.28 -8.49 1.80
N VAL A 286 6.89 -7.42 2.46
CA VAL A 286 6.91 -7.29 3.93
C VAL A 286 5.98 -8.32 4.59
N ALA A 287 4.75 -8.48 4.08
CA ALA A 287 3.83 -9.52 4.53
C ALA A 287 4.41 -10.93 4.36
N GLY A 288 5.21 -11.15 3.30
CA GLY A 288 5.94 -12.39 3.07
C GLY A 288 6.99 -12.68 4.14
N TRP A 289 7.69 -11.68 4.66
CA TRP A 289 8.69 -11.87 5.71
C TRP A 289 8.10 -12.42 7.01
N ILE A 290 6.87 -12.02 7.33
CA ILE A 290 6.18 -12.49 8.56
C ILE A 290 5.94 -13.99 8.52
N ILE A 291 5.65 -14.56 7.35
CA ILE A 291 5.29 -15.98 7.17
C ILE A 291 6.49 -16.85 6.78
N GLN A 292 7.55 -16.28 6.19
CA GLN A 292 8.73 -17.03 5.73
C GLN A 292 9.59 -17.63 6.84
N ALA A 293 9.34 -17.33 8.09
CA ALA A 293 10.08 -17.92 9.23
C ALA A 293 10.02 -19.48 9.30
N GLY A 294 9.21 -20.12 8.44
CA GLY A 294 8.97 -21.56 8.41
C GLY A 294 9.51 -22.34 7.18
N GLY A 295 10.30 -21.74 6.30
CA GLY A 295 11.02 -22.45 5.22
C GLY A 295 10.26 -22.63 3.90
N GLY A 296 10.77 -22.05 2.82
CA GLY A 296 10.55 -22.62 1.48
C GLY A 296 9.70 -21.86 0.48
N ILE A 297 9.42 -20.56 0.63
CA ILE A 297 8.74 -19.75 -0.43
C ILE A 297 9.74 -18.83 -1.18
N GLY A 298 11.01 -19.26 -1.28
CA GLY A 298 12.08 -18.49 -1.93
C GLY A 298 11.91 -18.18 -3.42
N ASN A 299 10.97 -18.83 -4.11
CA ASN A 299 10.82 -18.64 -5.56
C ASN A 299 9.79 -17.57 -5.98
N TYR A 300 8.85 -17.18 -5.11
CA TYR A 300 7.85 -16.15 -5.46
C TYR A 300 8.44 -14.73 -5.44
N ASN A 301 9.40 -14.47 -4.55
CA ASN A 301 10.11 -13.19 -4.49
C ASN A 301 10.95 -12.90 -5.75
N ARG A 302 11.29 -13.92 -6.54
CA ARG A 302 12.06 -13.74 -7.77
C ARG A 302 11.26 -13.06 -8.89
N ASN A 303 9.95 -13.33 -8.97
CA ASN A 303 9.09 -12.74 -10.01
C ASN A 303 8.63 -11.30 -9.66
N VAL A 304 8.43 -10.98 -8.37
CA VAL A 304 8.09 -9.61 -7.95
C VAL A 304 9.32 -8.69 -8.06
N ASN A 305 10.52 -9.21 -7.73
CA ASN A 305 11.77 -8.48 -7.97
C ASN A 305 12.04 -8.25 -9.46
N THR A 306 11.53 -9.11 -10.35
CA THR A 306 11.66 -8.91 -11.81
C THR A 306 10.75 -7.78 -12.29
N ALA A 307 9.58 -7.59 -11.69
CA ALA A 307 8.72 -6.43 -11.99
C ALA A 307 9.29 -5.13 -11.42
N GLY A 308 9.91 -5.18 -10.23
CA GLY A 308 10.65 -4.04 -9.64
C GLY A 308 11.94 -3.72 -10.41
N SER A 309 12.62 -4.74 -10.96
CA SER A 309 13.82 -4.54 -11.80
C SER A 309 13.48 -4.00 -13.20
N LEU A 310 12.29 -4.23 -13.72
CA LEU A 310 11.80 -3.59 -14.96
C LEU A 310 11.60 -2.08 -14.75
N GLY A 311 11.06 -1.64 -13.61
CA GLY A 311 11.00 -0.21 -13.25
C GLY A 311 12.40 0.40 -13.04
N GLY A 312 13.30 -0.32 -12.36
CA GLY A 312 14.70 0.09 -12.14
C GLY A 312 15.56 0.07 -13.41
N SER A 313 15.32 -0.85 -14.34
CA SER A 313 16.07 -0.91 -15.62
C SER A 313 15.67 0.19 -16.60
N ILE A 314 14.41 0.65 -16.57
CA ILE A 314 13.96 1.80 -17.38
C ILE A 314 14.58 3.09 -16.82
N ALA A 315 14.62 3.28 -15.50
CA ALA A 315 15.27 4.42 -14.88
C ALA A 315 16.80 4.40 -15.03
N GLY A 316 17.43 3.22 -14.94
CA GLY A 316 18.87 3.04 -15.14
C GLY A 316 19.32 3.18 -16.59
N ALA A 317 18.50 2.75 -17.57
CA ALA A 317 18.81 2.88 -18.99
C ALA A 317 18.76 4.34 -19.48
N THR A 318 17.85 5.15 -18.93
CA THR A 318 17.79 6.59 -19.24
C THR A 318 18.92 7.35 -18.60
N ALA A 319 19.26 7.10 -17.32
CA ALA A 319 20.37 7.74 -16.63
C ALA A 319 21.74 7.33 -17.20
N GLY A 320 21.93 6.05 -17.56
CA GLY A 320 23.17 5.53 -18.16
C GLY A 320 23.46 6.09 -19.57
N ASN A 321 22.41 6.29 -20.39
CA ASN A 321 22.55 6.86 -21.72
C ASN A 321 22.89 8.38 -21.69
N VAL A 322 22.39 9.12 -20.71
CA VAL A 322 22.71 10.54 -20.55
C VAL A 322 24.16 10.72 -20.05
N ALA A 323 24.59 9.93 -19.05
CA ALA A 323 25.94 9.96 -18.53
C ALA A 323 27.00 9.48 -19.57
N GLY A 324 26.67 8.45 -20.36
CA GLY A 324 27.55 7.95 -21.43
C GLY A 324 27.70 8.92 -22.61
N ARG A 325 26.71 9.74 -22.93
CA ARG A 325 26.78 10.80 -23.93
C ARG A 325 27.61 12.02 -23.46
N ALA A 326 27.41 12.43 -22.19
CA ALA A 326 28.20 13.52 -21.60
C ALA A 326 29.69 13.15 -21.51
N GLY A 327 30.02 11.91 -21.11
CA GLY A 327 31.42 11.45 -21.05
C GLY A 327 32.11 11.35 -22.41
N ARG A 328 31.38 11.06 -23.51
CA ARG A 328 31.94 11.06 -24.87
C ARG A 328 32.18 12.47 -25.41
N LEU A 329 31.36 13.44 -25.09
CA LEU A 329 31.53 14.84 -25.49
C LEU A 329 32.72 15.48 -24.77
N ILE A 330 32.95 15.14 -23.51
CA ILE A 330 34.12 15.63 -22.74
C ILE A 330 35.41 15.01 -23.32
N LYS A 331 35.43 13.74 -23.68
CA LYS A 331 36.59 13.03 -24.24
C LYS A 331 36.96 13.48 -25.66
N SER A 332 35.99 13.98 -26.44
CA SER A 332 36.22 14.50 -27.79
C SER A 332 36.72 15.96 -27.77
N GLY A 333 36.40 16.73 -26.70
CA GLY A 333 36.88 18.09 -26.50
C GLY A 333 38.39 18.17 -26.12
N PHE A 334 38.90 17.16 -25.38
CA PHE A 334 40.31 17.11 -24.93
C PHE A 334 41.30 16.55 -25.97
N LYS A 335 40.85 16.14 -27.14
CA LYS A 335 41.71 15.59 -28.22
C LYS A 335 42.01 16.61 -29.33
N LYS A 336 41.65 17.88 -29.16
CA LYS A 336 41.85 18.99 -30.11
C LYS A 336 42.54 20.20 -29.48
N ILE A 337 43.35 20.02 -28.45
CA ILE A 337 44.32 21.00 -27.99
C ILE A 337 45.69 20.35 -28.02
#